data_de9e59d6d67819c469496f8a2b74824b
#
_entry.id   de9e59d6d67819c469496f8a2b74824b
#
_cell.length_a   1.000
_cell.length_b   1.000
_cell.length_c   1.000
_cell.angle_alpha   90.00
_cell.angle_beta   90.00
_cell.angle_gamma   90.00
#
_symmetry.space_group_name_H-M   'P 1'
#
loop_
_entity.id
_entity.type
_entity.pdbx_description
1 polymer ?
#
loop_
_entity_poly.entity_id
_entity_poly.type
_entity_poly.pdbx_seq_one_letter_code
_entity_poly.pdbx_strand_id
1 'polypeptide(L)'
;MKTSRTKELFVNVARQLFAQNGVENTTMNDIALASGKGRRTLYTYFKNKEDVYFAVIESELDMLTKMMRKVAVKNTAPDEKILELIYTHLDTIKDVVHRNGTLTAEFFRDIWRVERIRMRFNYNETAIFREVLAEGIQKGVFDIDNVDIYANILHCCVKGIEVNYIRGRIGKGLDRQTVKHYVRRIVFGALNKIH
;
A
#
# COMPACT_ATOMS: atom_id res chain seq x y z
N MET A 1 1.88 -9.24 -18.26
CA MET A 1 2.81 -8.62 -19.24
C MET A 1 4.14 -8.38 -18.54
N LYS A 2 5.25 -8.91 -19.09
CA LYS A 2 6.61 -8.66 -18.54
C LYS A 2 6.95 -7.20 -18.78
N THR A 3 7.05 -6.40 -17.74
CA THR A 3 7.46 -4.98 -17.84
C THR A 3 8.88 -4.94 -18.41
N SER A 4 9.15 -4.05 -19.36
CA SER A 4 10.48 -3.89 -19.93
C SER A 4 11.46 -3.42 -18.85
N ARG A 5 12.64 -4.02 -18.76
CA ARG A 5 13.72 -3.62 -17.84
C ARG A 5 14.03 -2.11 -17.95
N THR A 6 13.92 -1.55 -19.14
CA THR A 6 14.12 -0.13 -19.37
C THR A 6 13.02 0.73 -18.74
N LYS A 7 11.76 0.30 -18.80
CA LYS A 7 10.65 0.98 -18.14
C LYS A 7 10.83 0.98 -16.62
N GLU A 8 11.21 -0.16 -16.05
CA GLU A 8 11.49 -0.30 -14.61
C GLU A 8 12.66 0.60 -14.17
N LEU A 9 13.71 0.71 -14.98
CA LEU A 9 14.82 1.61 -14.71
C LEU A 9 14.35 3.06 -14.61
N PHE A 10 13.54 3.54 -15.56
CA PHE A 10 13.01 4.89 -15.52
C PHE A 10 12.13 5.14 -14.29
N VAL A 11 11.27 4.18 -13.92
CA VAL A 11 10.42 4.27 -12.73
C VAL A 11 11.27 4.34 -11.46
N ASN A 12 12.33 3.52 -11.35
CA ASN A 12 13.21 3.52 -10.18
C ASN A 12 13.99 4.82 -10.05
N VAL A 13 14.54 5.34 -11.15
CA VAL A 13 15.25 6.62 -11.18
C VAL A 13 14.31 7.78 -10.85
N ALA A 14 13.11 7.81 -11.45
CA ALA A 14 12.12 8.83 -11.17
C ALA A 14 11.69 8.81 -9.69
N ARG A 15 11.49 7.63 -9.10
CA ARG A 15 11.20 7.49 -7.67
C ARG A 15 12.26 8.17 -6.80
N GLN A 16 13.54 7.94 -7.10
CA GLN A 16 14.65 8.56 -6.36
C GLN A 16 14.67 10.08 -6.51
N LEU A 17 14.51 10.59 -7.75
CA LEU A 17 14.50 12.02 -8.01
C LEU A 17 13.28 12.71 -7.37
N PHE A 18 12.11 12.10 -7.44
CA PHE A 18 10.90 12.62 -6.79
C PHE A 18 11.05 12.66 -5.24
N ALA A 19 11.72 11.67 -4.67
CA ALA A 19 12.02 11.66 -3.23
C ALA A 19 13.00 12.77 -2.83
N GLN A 20 14.02 13.05 -3.65
CA GLN A 20 15.08 14.02 -3.36
C GLN A 20 14.65 15.45 -3.64
N ASN A 21 14.04 15.70 -4.79
CA ASN A 21 13.80 17.04 -5.34
C ASN A 21 12.32 17.45 -5.31
N GLY A 22 11.41 16.49 -5.07
CA GLY A 22 9.98 16.65 -5.30
C GLY A 22 9.59 16.45 -6.77
N VAL A 23 8.30 16.16 -6.99
CA VAL A 23 7.74 15.94 -8.34
C VAL A 23 7.81 17.21 -9.17
N GLU A 24 7.47 18.35 -8.56
CA GLU A 24 7.45 19.65 -9.27
C GLU A 24 8.82 20.04 -9.81
N ASN A 25 9.87 19.86 -9.03
CA ASN A 25 11.23 20.26 -9.37
C ASN A 25 11.98 19.23 -10.23
N THR A 26 11.38 18.07 -10.53
CA THR A 26 11.97 17.02 -11.38
C THR A 26 11.45 17.14 -12.80
N THR A 27 12.33 17.14 -13.78
CA THR A 27 11.98 17.20 -15.20
C THR A 27 12.17 15.85 -15.90
N MET A 28 11.54 15.68 -17.08
CA MET A 28 11.78 14.52 -17.94
C MET A 28 13.26 14.41 -18.36
N ASN A 29 13.95 15.55 -18.46
CA ASN A 29 15.38 15.58 -18.80
C ASN A 29 16.23 15.01 -17.65
N ASP A 30 15.92 15.36 -16.41
CA ASP A 30 16.64 14.86 -15.23
C ASP A 30 16.49 13.35 -15.12
N ILE A 31 15.28 12.82 -15.36
CA ILE A 31 15.02 11.37 -15.37
C ILE A 31 15.82 10.68 -16.47
N ALA A 32 15.87 11.24 -17.68
CA ALA A 32 16.64 10.67 -18.79
C ALA A 32 18.14 10.67 -18.47
N LEU A 33 18.69 11.78 -18.00
CA LEU A 33 20.11 11.89 -17.64
C LEU A 33 20.48 10.91 -16.51
N ALA A 34 19.74 10.91 -15.42
CA ALA A 34 20.02 10.05 -14.28
C ALA A 34 19.88 8.54 -14.60
N SER A 35 19.04 8.20 -15.58
CA SER A 35 18.89 6.80 -16.04
C SER A 35 19.98 6.35 -17.00
N GLY A 36 20.87 7.24 -17.47
CA GLY A 36 21.83 6.97 -18.51
C GLY A 36 21.21 6.63 -19.88
N LYS A 37 19.94 7.07 -20.11
CA LYS A 37 19.21 6.81 -21.36
C LYS A 37 18.87 8.14 -22.06
N GLY A 38 18.75 8.06 -23.40
CA GLY A 38 18.35 9.22 -24.19
C GLY A 38 16.90 9.65 -23.91
N ARG A 39 16.61 10.95 -23.99
CA ARG A 39 15.24 11.50 -23.87
C ARG A 39 14.26 10.81 -24.81
N ARG A 40 14.66 10.53 -26.06
CA ARG A 40 13.82 9.83 -27.04
C ARG A 40 13.39 8.46 -26.50
N THR A 41 14.27 7.72 -25.83
CA THR A 41 13.94 6.44 -25.23
C THR A 41 12.93 6.60 -24.10
N LEU A 42 13.08 7.62 -23.24
CA LEU A 42 12.12 7.88 -22.16
C LEU A 42 10.72 8.18 -22.74
N TYR A 43 10.65 9.03 -23.78
CA TYR A 43 9.38 9.37 -24.41
C TYR A 43 8.70 8.21 -25.17
N THR A 44 9.43 7.13 -25.46
CA THR A 44 8.84 5.89 -25.99
C THR A 44 7.95 5.19 -24.95
N TYR A 45 8.26 5.36 -23.64
CA TYR A 45 7.53 4.71 -22.54
C TYR A 45 6.54 5.64 -21.85
N PHE A 46 6.83 6.95 -21.78
CA PHE A 46 6.07 7.93 -21.02
C PHE A 46 5.90 9.22 -21.84
N LYS A 47 4.66 9.67 -22.02
CA LYS A 47 4.36 10.87 -22.81
C LYS A 47 4.75 12.16 -22.08
N ASN A 48 4.67 12.14 -20.73
CA ASN A 48 4.94 13.30 -19.88
C ASN A 48 5.40 12.85 -18.49
N LYS A 49 5.75 13.80 -17.63
CA LYS A 49 6.17 13.57 -16.24
C LYS A 49 5.07 12.93 -15.41
N GLU A 50 3.83 13.26 -15.68
CA GLU A 50 2.66 12.72 -14.99
C GLU A 50 2.51 11.21 -15.21
N ASP A 51 2.74 10.72 -16.45
CA ASP A 51 2.75 9.28 -16.74
C ASP A 51 3.83 8.53 -15.95
N VAL A 52 5.00 9.16 -15.78
CA VAL A 52 6.09 8.61 -14.95
C VAL A 52 5.68 8.58 -13.48
N TYR A 53 5.05 9.65 -12.98
CA TYR A 53 4.55 9.75 -11.63
C TYR A 53 3.54 8.64 -11.30
N PHE A 54 2.55 8.42 -12.17
CA PHE A 54 1.59 7.33 -11.99
C PHE A 54 2.25 5.95 -12.03
N ALA A 55 3.25 5.76 -12.88
CA ALA A 55 3.99 4.50 -12.92
C ALA A 55 4.80 4.26 -11.62
N VAL A 56 5.30 5.31 -10.97
CA VAL A 56 5.94 5.22 -9.65
C VAL A 56 4.91 4.79 -8.61
N ILE A 57 3.73 5.44 -8.55
CA ILE A 57 2.67 5.08 -7.62
C ILE A 57 2.21 3.62 -7.83
N GLU A 58 1.95 3.23 -9.08
CA GLU A 58 1.58 1.85 -9.42
C GLU A 58 2.63 0.84 -8.91
N SER A 59 3.90 1.15 -9.10
CA SER A 59 5.01 0.31 -8.64
C SER A 59 5.06 0.18 -7.11
N GLU A 60 4.78 1.25 -6.35
CA GLU A 60 4.73 1.22 -4.87
C GLU A 60 3.56 0.36 -4.39
N LEU A 61 2.37 0.50 -4.98
CA LEU A 61 1.19 -0.30 -4.63
C LEU A 61 1.34 -1.78 -5.03
N ASP A 62 1.99 -2.06 -6.16
CA ASP A 62 2.32 -3.43 -6.55
C ASP A 62 3.33 -4.07 -5.56
N MET A 63 4.28 -3.29 -5.04
CA MET A 63 5.21 -3.76 -4.01
C MET A 63 4.48 -4.06 -2.70
N LEU A 64 3.59 -3.18 -2.26
CA LEU A 64 2.76 -3.41 -1.07
C LEU A 64 1.91 -4.68 -1.22
N THR A 65 1.24 -4.85 -2.37
CA THR A 65 0.46 -6.06 -2.67
C THR A 65 1.32 -7.32 -2.54
N LYS A 66 2.55 -7.31 -3.07
CA LYS A 66 3.48 -8.44 -2.94
C LYS A 66 3.88 -8.72 -1.49
N MET A 67 4.07 -7.67 -0.68
CA MET A 67 4.39 -7.83 0.75
C MET A 67 3.20 -8.44 1.50
N MET A 68 1.99 -7.97 1.25
CA MET A 68 0.78 -8.52 1.85
C MET A 68 0.54 -9.98 1.42
N ARG A 69 0.76 -10.32 0.16
CA ARG A 69 0.70 -11.71 -0.32
C ARG A 69 1.69 -12.63 0.41
N LYS A 70 2.91 -12.16 0.70
CA LYS A 70 3.88 -12.92 1.49
C LYS A 70 3.38 -13.19 2.90
N VAL A 71 2.69 -12.24 3.51
CA VAL A 71 2.07 -12.42 4.84
C VAL A 71 0.96 -13.48 4.77
N ALA A 72 0.07 -13.37 3.78
CA ALA A 72 -1.07 -14.28 3.65
C ALA A 72 -0.66 -15.77 3.53
N VAL A 73 0.47 -16.04 2.88
CA VAL A 73 0.95 -17.43 2.69
C VAL A 73 1.89 -17.94 3.79
N LYS A 74 2.12 -17.17 4.87
CA LYS A 74 2.91 -17.64 6.02
C LYS A 74 2.23 -18.82 6.71
N ASN A 75 3.03 -19.68 7.32
CA ASN A 75 2.53 -20.75 8.17
C ASN A 75 2.37 -20.26 9.62
N THR A 76 1.50 -19.27 9.83
CA THR A 76 1.15 -18.68 11.13
C THR A 76 -0.37 -18.72 11.32
N ALA A 77 -0.85 -18.48 12.54
CA ALA A 77 -2.27 -18.48 12.83
C ALA A 77 -3.01 -17.36 12.04
N PRO A 78 -4.25 -17.58 11.58
CA PRO A 78 -5.00 -16.60 10.78
C PRO A 78 -5.18 -15.24 11.47
N ASP A 79 -5.36 -15.22 12.78
CA ASP A 79 -5.45 -13.99 13.57
C ASP A 79 -4.14 -13.20 13.56
N GLU A 80 -2.99 -13.86 13.66
CA GLU A 80 -1.69 -13.21 13.52
C GLU A 80 -1.48 -12.67 12.11
N LYS A 81 -1.92 -13.41 11.07
CA LYS A 81 -1.87 -12.92 9.68
C LYS A 81 -2.69 -11.64 9.48
N ILE A 82 -3.92 -11.58 10.02
CA ILE A 82 -4.76 -10.37 9.91
C ILE A 82 -4.06 -9.17 10.53
N LEU A 83 -3.51 -9.29 11.73
CA LEU A 83 -2.76 -8.20 12.36
C LEU A 83 -1.52 -7.82 11.55
N GLU A 84 -0.77 -8.80 11.07
CA GLU A 84 0.41 -8.55 10.27
C GLU A 84 0.06 -7.89 8.92
N LEU A 85 -1.05 -8.25 8.28
CA LEU A 85 -1.56 -7.60 7.07
C LEU A 85 -1.87 -6.12 7.32
N ILE A 86 -2.61 -5.81 8.41
CA ILE A 86 -2.95 -4.43 8.80
C ILE A 86 -1.66 -3.60 8.98
N TYR A 87 -0.70 -4.11 9.74
CA TYR A 87 0.55 -3.37 9.99
C TYR A 87 1.45 -3.31 8.75
N THR A 88 1.49 -4.36 7.92
CA THR A 88 2.22 -4.34 6.65
C THR A 88 1.70 -3.24 5.74
N HIS A 89 0.37 -3.08 5.64
CA HIS A 89 -0.23 -1.97 4.90
C HIS A 89 0.18 -0.62 5.49
N LEU A 90 -0.10 -0.39 6.77
CA LEU A 90 0.09 0.91 7.42
C LEU A 90 1.56 1.34 7.45
N ASP A 91 2.47 0.43 7.79
CA ASP A 91 3.91 0.71 7.84
C ASP A 91 4.45 1.00 6.43
N THR A 92 4.07 0.19 5.43
CA THR A 92 4.55 0.39 4.05
C THR A 92 4.06 1.71 3.48
N ILE A 93 2.78 2.06 3.64
CA ILE A 93 2.26 3.36 3.17
C ILE A 93 2.93 4.51 3.91
N LYS A 94 3.15 4.39 5.22
CA LYS A 94 3.90 5.38 6.01
C LYS A 94 5.31 5.58 5.46
N ASP A 95 6.02 4.49 5.16
CA ASP A 95 7.38 4.55 4.61
C ASP A 95 7.40 5.16 3.20
N VAL A 96 6.43 4.81 2.34
CA VAL A 96 6.26 5.41 1.01
C VAL A 96 6.06 6.92 1.13
N VAL A 97 5.19 7.35 2.03
CA VAL A 97 4.92 8.77 2.29
C VAL A 97 6.16 9.50 2.82
N HIS A 98 6.89 8.93 3.78
CA HIS A 98 8.09 9.55 4.34
C HIS A 98 9.25 9.62 3.33
N ARG A 99 9.45 8.56 2.54
CA ARG A 99 10.50 8.53 1.50
C ARG A 99 10.23 9.51 0.36
N ASN A 100 8.98 9.69 0.01
CA ASN A 100 8.59 10.48 -1.15
C ASN A 100 8.09 11.89 -0.78
N GLY A 101 8.25 12.34 0.47
CA GLY A 101 8.03 13.69 1.01
C GLY A 101 6.81 14.44 0.42
N THR A 102 7.01 15.11 -0.71
CA THR A 102 5.98 15.90 -1.43
C THR A 102 4.94 15.07 -2.17
N LEU A 103 5.20 13.78 -2.46
CA LEU A 103 4.19 12.87 -3.04
C LEU A 103 2.92 12.80 -2.19
N THR A 104 3.02 13.13 -0.91
CA THR A 104 1.92 13.10 0.04
C THR A 104 0.80 14.08 -0.30
N ALA A 105 1.13 15.32 -0.62
CA ALA A 105 0.14 16.36 -0.89
C ALA A 105 -0.53 16.14 -2.27
N GLU A 106 0.25 15.73 -3.27
CA GLU A 106 -0.22 15.48 -4.63
C GLU A 106 -0.95 14.13 -4.75
N PHE A 107 -0.50 13.10 -4.03
CA PHE A 107 -1.18 11.81 -3.93
C PHE A 107 -2.64 11.94 -3.45
N PHE A 108 -2.93 12.96 -2.65
CA PHE A 108 -4.29 13.29 -2.21
C PHE A 108 -4.99 14.34 -3.07
N ARG A 109 -4.26 15.06 -3.94
CA ARG A 109 -4.82 16.15 -4.74
C ARG A 109 -5.45 15.69 -6.06
N ASP A 110 -4.86 14.71 -6.75
CA ASP A 110 -5.38 14.18 -8.03
C ASP A 110 -6.16 12.88 -7.81
N ILE A 111 -7.32 13.03 -7.15
CA ILE A 111 -8.16 11.93 -6.69
C ILE A 111 -8.57 10.99 -7.84
N TRP A 112 -8.92 11.53 -9.01
CA TRP A 112 -9.57 10.75 -10.08
C TRP A 112 -8.62 9.80 -10.83
N ARG A 113 -7.39 10.21 -11.08
CA ARG A 113 -6.41 9.39 -11.82
C ARG A 113 -5.72 8.38 -10.91
N VAL A 114 -5.39 8.81 -9.70
CA VAL A 114 -4.85 7.95 -8.65
C VAL A 114 -5.90 6.92 -8.21
N GLU A 115 -7.19 7.29 -8.21
CA GLU A 115 -8.28 6.41 -7.81
C GLU A 115 -8.38 5.15 -8.68
N ARG A 116 -8.15 5.24 -10.00
CA ARG A 116 -8.15 4.06 -10.87
C ARG A 116 -7.03 3.06 -10.53
N ILE A 117 -5.84 3.57 -10.20
CA ILE A 117 -4.71 2.73 -9.75
C ILE A 117 -5.04 2.14 -8.38
N ARG A 118 -5.62 2.96 -7.49
CA ARG A 118 -6.07 2.54 -6.16
C ARG A 118 -7.17 1.50 -6.20
N MET A 119 -8.15 1.59 -7.10
CA MET A 119 -9.21 0.59 -7.22
C MET A 119 -8.65 -0.81 -7.44
N ARG A 120 -7.65 -0.96 -8.32
CA ARG A 120 -6.99 -2.25 -8.54
C ARG A 120 -6.28 -2.74 -7.28
N PHE A 121 -5.59 -1.85 -6.59
CA PHE A 121 -4.93 -2.17 -5.32
C PHE A 121 -5.95 -2.55 -4.25
N ASN A 122 -7.01 -1.76 -4.06
CA ASN A 122 -8.07 -2.00 -3.10
C ASN A 122 -8.74 -3.37 -3.32
N TYR A 123 -9.02 -3.71 -4.58
CA TYR A 123 -9.55 -5.03 -4.95
C TYR A 123 -8.61 -6.17 -4.53
N ASN A 124 -7.31 -6.04 -4.83
CA ASN A 124 -6.30 -7.04 -4.45
C ASN A 124 -6.15 -7.17 -2.94
N GLU A 125 -6.15 -6.05 -2.22
CA GLU A 125 -6.04 -6.02 -0.77
C GLU A 125 -7.24 -6.68 -0.11
N THR A 126 -8.46 -6.32 -0.53
CA THR A 126 -9.69 -6.95 -0.04
C THR A 126 -9.70 -8.46 -0.30
N ALA A 127 -9.21 -8.90 -1.47
CA ALA A 127 -9.07 -10.32 -1.79
C ALA A 127 -8.09 -11.04 -0.85
N ILE A 128 -6.99 -10.39 -0.46
CA ILE A 128 -6.02 -10.96 0.49
C ILE A 128 -6.65 -11.10 1.89
N PHE A 129 -7.37 -10.09 2.37
CA PHE A 129 -8.11 -10.20 3.63
C PHE A 129 -9.14 -11.33 3.59
N ARG A 130 -9.91 -11.45 2.49
CA ARG A 130 -10.88 -12.51 2.28
C ARG A 130 -10.26 -13.90 2.39
N GLU A 131 -9.11 -14.12 1.76
CA GLU A 131 -8.39 -15.41 1.79
C GLU A 131 -8.00 -15.80 3.23
N VAL A 132 -7.46 -14.86 4.00
CA VAL A 132 -7.04 -15.13 5.39
C VAL A 132 -8.23 -15.29 6.32
N LEU A 133 -9.31 -14.54 6.12
CA LEU A 133 -10.56 -14.72 6.87
C LEU A 133 -11.18 -16.10 6.60
N ALA A 134 -11.25 -16.52 5.33
CA ALA A 134 -11.74 -17.84 4.96
C ALA A 134 -10.91 -18.99 5.57
N GLU A 135 -9.58 -18.84 5.58
CA GLU A 135 -8.68 -19.77 6.28
C GLU A 135 -9.00 -19.83 7.78
N GLY A 136 -9.28 -18.66 8.40
CA GLY A 136 -9.61 -18.59 9.82
C GLY A 136 -10.93 -19.27 10.18
N ILE A 137 -11.95 -19.17 9.30
CA ILE A 137 -13.21 -19.92 9.46
C ILE A 137 -12.95 -21.42 9.37
N GLN A 138 -12.22 -21.86 8.34
CA GLN A 138 -11.90 -23.28 8.15
C GLN A 138 -11.15 -23.88 9.35
N LYS A 139 -10.32 -23.07 10.02
CA LYS A 139 -9.56 -23.47 11.21
C LYS A 139 -10.32 -23.26 12.54
N GLY A 140 -11.56 -22.76 12.50
CA GLY A 140 -12.34 -22.46 13.71
C GLY A 140 -11.80 -21.30 14.54
N VAL A 141 -10.98 -20.43 13.96
CA VAL A 141 -10.42 -19.24 14.62
C VAL A 141 -11.39 -18.06 14.59
N PHE A 142 -12.16 -17.92 13.50
CA PHE A 142 -13.15 -16.87 13.32
C PHE A 142 -14.57 -17.46 13.20
N ASP A 143 -15.53 -16.77 13.82
CA ASP A 143 -16.95 -17.09 13.75
C ASP A 143 -17.68 -15.92 13.05
N ILE A 144 -17.58 -15.87 11.73
CA ILE A 144 -18.18 -14.86 10.88
C ILE A 144 -19.01 -15.53 9.78
N ASP A 145 -20.15 -14.94 9.46
CA ASP A 145 -21.14 -15.48 8.52
C ASP A 145 -20.94 -15.01 7.08
N ASN A 146 -20.31 -13.85 6.88
CA ASN A 146 -20.10 -13.28 5.55
C ASN A 146 -18.68 -12.72 5.36
N VAL A 147 -17.81 -13.56 4.82
CA VAL A 147 -16.38 -13.22 4.56
C VAL A 147 -16.21 -11.96 3.74
N ASP A 148 -17.06 -11.74 2.72
CA ASP A 148 -16.96 -10.59 1.82
C ASP A 148 -17.25 -9.27 2.54
N ILE A 149 -18.27 -9.25 3.39
CA ILE A 149 -18.59 -8.07 4.19
C ILE A 149 -17.46 -7.76 5.17
N TYR A 150 -16.97 -8.76 5.91
CA TYR A 150 -15.88 -8.56 6.87
C TYR A 150 -14.58 -8.14 6.20
N ALA A 151 -14.22 -8.71 5.04
CA ALA A 151 -13.05 -8.30 4.27
C ALA A 151 -13.15 -6.83 3.80
N ASN A 152 -14.32 -6.41 3.33
CA ASN A 152 -14.57 -5.03 2.93
C ASN A 152 -14.52 -4.07 4.14
N ILE A 153 -15.12 -4.42 5.27
CA ILE A 153 -15.09 -3.61 6.49
C ILE A 153 -13.65 -3.46 6.98
N LEU A 154 -12.86 -4.54 7.06
CA LEU A 154 -11.46 -4.47 7.45
C LEU A 154 -10.67 -3.55 6.53
N HIS A 155 -10.83 -3.69 5.20
CA HIS A 155 -10.20 -2.79 4.24
C HIS A 155 -10.58 -1.33 4.49
N CYS A 156 -11.88 -1.02 4.66
CA CYS A 156 -12.34 0.34 4.96
C CYS A 156 -11.78 0.87 6.28
N CYS A 157 -11.70 0.05 7.33
CA CYS A 157 -11.10 0.44 8.60
C CYS A 157 -9.61 0.79 8.45
N VAL A 158 -8.83 -0.05 7.75
CA VAL A 158 -7.41 0.20 7.50
C VAL A 158 -7.23 1.52 6.74
N LYS A 159 -8.01 1.74 5.68
CA LYS A 159 -8.01 3.00 4.92
C LYS A 159 -8.39 4.20 5.78
N GLY A 160 -9.40 4.08 6.63
CA GLY A 160 -9.87 5.16 7.51
C GLY A 160 -8.84 5.62 8.53
N ILE A 161 -7.98 4.72 9.01
CA ILE A 161 -6.94 5.05 9.98
C ILE A 161 -5.60 5.46 9.36
N GLU A 162 -5.39 5.24 8.06
CA GLU A 162 -4.14 5.44 7.32
C GLU A 162 -3.51 6.82 7.58
N VAL A 163 -4.26 7.91 7.39
CA VAL A 163 -3.77 9.29 7.56
C VAL A 163 -3.35 9.56 9.01
N ASN A 164 -4.15 9.10 9.98
CA ASN A 164 -3.84 9.30 11.39
C ASN A 164 -2.64 8.46 11.84
N TYR A 165 -2.45 7.27 11.26
CA TYR A 165 -1.28 6.44 11.50
C TYR A 165 0.00 7.08 10.94
N ILE A 166 -0.03 7.56 9.70
CA ILE A 166 1.09 8.25 9.05
C ILE A 166 1.52 9.48 9.87
N ARG A 167 0.56 10.24 10.37
CA ARG A 167 0.80 11.44 11.20
C ARG A 167 1.18 11.16 12.65
N GLY A 168 1.34 9.88 13.03
CA GLY A 168 1.67 9.49 14.40
C GLY A 168 0.62 9.87 15.46
N ARG A 169 -0.65 10.00 15.04
CA ARG A 169 -1.75 10.36 15.96
C ARG A 169 -2.35 9.16 16.67
N ILE A 170 -2.20 7.96 16.07
CA ILE A 170 -2.67 6.71 16.68
C ILE A 170 -1.63 6.25 17.69
N GLY A 171 -2.06 6.08 18.94
CA GLY A 171 -1.19 5.65 20.03
C GLY A 171 -0.13 6.66 20.43
N LYS A 172 -0.37 7.97 20.24
CA LYS A 172 0.57 9.02 20.64
C LYS A 172 0.95 8.86 22.12
N GLY A 173 2.23 8.72 22.40
CA GLY A 173 2.75 8.51 23.75
C GLY A 173 2.72 7.05 24.24
N LEU A 174 2.25 6.11 23.44
CA LEU A 174 2.25 4.68 23.73
C LEU A 174 3.34 3.96 22.91
N ASP A 175 3.89 2.90 23.48
CA ASP A 175 4.78 2.01 22.74
C ASP A 175 4.01 1.17 21.72
N ARG A 176 4.75 0.61 20.74
CA ARG A 176 4.15 -0.16 19.62
C ARG A 176 3.42 -1.42 20.08
N GLN A 177 3.87 -2.06 21.16
CA GLN A 177 3.24 -3.29 21.66
C GLN A 177 1.88 -2.99 22.30
N THR A 178 1.82 -1.92 23.06
CA THR A 178 0.56 -1.42 23.65
C THR A 178 -0.46 -1.08 22.57
N VAL A 179 -0.06 -0.37 21.52
CA VAL A 179 -0.95 -0.05 20.39
C VAL A 179 -1.44 -1.32 19.69
N LYS A 180 -0.54 -2.29 19.45
CA LYS A 180 -0.92 -3.59 18.87
C LYS A 180 -1.95 -4.33 19.72
N HIS A 181 -1.82 -4.28 21.04
CA HIS A 181 -2.79 -4.90 21.95
C HIS A 181 -4.20 -4.32 21.76
N TYR A 182 -4.33 -2.98 21.68
CA TYR A 182 -5.62 -2.35 21.44
C TYR A 182 -6.19 -2.65 20.07
N VAL A 183 -5.38 -2.60 19.02
CA VAL A 183 -5.80 -2.97 17.66
C VAL A 183 -6.28 -4.42 17.63
N ARG A 184 -5.55 -5.35 18.28
CA ARG A 184 -5.94 -6.75 18.40
C ARG A 184 -7.31 -6.89 19.05
N ARG A 185 -7.57 -6.20 20.15
CA ARG A 185 -8.88 -6.26 20.86
C ARG A 185 -10.02 -5.75 20.00
N ILE A 186 -9.83 -4.65 19.24
CA ILE A 186 -10.85 -4.09 18.37
C ILE A 186 -11.14 -5.05 17.21
N VAL A 187 -10.10 -5.51 16.51
CA VAL A 187 -10.25 -6.39 15.35
C VAL A 187 -10.89 -7.72 15.73
N PHE A 188 -10.42 -8.37 16.81
CA PHE A 188 -10.92 -9.70 17.18
C PHE A 188 -12.19 -9.64 18.04
N GLY A 189 -12.47 -8.51 18.70
CA GLY A 189 -13.79 -8.30 19.29
C GLY A 189 -14.92 -8.29 18.25
N ALA A 190 -14.60 -7.93 17.00
CA ALA A 190 -15.56 -7.96 15.90
C ALA A 190 -15.56 -9.28 15.11
N LEU A 191 -14.52 -10.10 15.22
CA LEU A 191 -14.35 -11.36 14.46
C LEU A 191 -14.64 -12.62 15.28
N ASN A 192 -14.73 -12.49 16.58
CA ASN A 192 -14.99 -13.61 17.49
C ASN A 192 -16.45 -13.62 17.91
N LYS A 193 -16.93 -14.82 18.31
CA LYS A 193 -18.27 -15.01 18.86
C LYS A 193 -18.53 -14.03 20.02
N ILE A 194 -19.59 -13.25 19.92
CA ILE A 194 -20.15 -12.53 21.06
C ILE A 194 -20.89 -13.57 21.90
N HIS A 195 -20.30 -13.95 23.03
CA HIS A 195 -20.95 -14.81 24.02
C HIS A 195 -21.98 -14.02 24.82
#